data_667abc270fae1f72b0e824e44b2f9bc1
#
_entry.id   667abc270fae1f72b0e824e44b2f9bc1
#
_cell.length_a   1.000
_cell.length_b   1.000
_cell.length_c   1.000
_cell.angle_alpha   90.00
_cell.angle_beta   90.00
_cell.angle_gamma   90.00
#
_symmetry.space_group_name_H-M   'P 1'
#
loop_
_entity.id
_entity.type
_entity.pdbx_description
1 polymer ?
#
loop_
_entity_poly.entity_id
_entity_poly.type
_entity_poly.pdbx_seq_one_letter_code
_entity_poly.pdbx_strand_id
1 'polypeptide(L)'
;ELISESWIGANFTDPAERTPEQKATLATSDEMVQELRDADTIVIATPVYNFHVPAALKAWIDLIARARETFRYSEEGPVGLLTGKKVYVVVTSGGTALGSDIDFISGWLKFVLNFMGLTDVTFIDGSGLMFDEHKVEKAEQEIAEVA
;
A
#
# COMPACT_ATOMS: atom_id res chain seq x y z
N GLU A 1 9.16 -17.20 -4.27
CA GLU A 1 7.69 -17.30 -4.31
C GLU A 1 7.12 -16.43 -3.20
N LEU A 2 6.42 -15.35 -3.56
CA LEU A 2 5.99 -14.34 -2.57
C LEU A 2 4.82 -14.82 -1.72
N ILE A 3 3.82 -15.47 -2.35
CA ILE A 3 2.66 -16.06 -1.67
C ILE A 3 2.49 -17.48 -2.16
N SER A 4 2.85 -18.43 -1.30
CA SER A 4 2.71 -19.86 -1.54
C SER A 4 1.49 -20.41 -0.81
N GLU A 5 1.10 -21.65 -1.12
CA GLU A 5 0.06 -22.35 -0.40
C GLU A 5 0.37 -22.46 1.09
N SER A 6 1.64 -22.71 1.45
CA SER A 6 2.09 -22.74 2.84
C SER A 6 1.96 -21.39 3.54
N TRP A 7 2.25 -20.28 2.84
CA TRP A 7 2.05 -18.95 3.36
C TRP A 7 0.57 -18.65 3.61
N ILE A 8 -0.29 -18.99 2.65
CA ILE A 8 -1.76 -18.83 2.78
C ILE A 8 -2.27 -19.62 3.99
N GLY A 9 -1.87 -20.89 4.12
CA GLY A 9 -2.24 -21.74 5.25
C GLY A 9 -1.80 -21.16 6.59
N ALA A 10 -0.55 -20.68 6.68
CA ALA A 10 -0.01 -20.03 7.87
C ALA A 10 -0.78 -18.75 8.24
N ASN A 11 -1.12 -17.92 7.23
CA ASN A 11 -1.87 -16.69 7.44
C ASN A 11 -3.30 -16.94 7.97
N PHE A 12 -3.97 -17.98 7.49
CA PHE A 12 -5.31 -18.35 7.97
C PHE A 12 -5.31 -19.06 9.32
N THR A 13 -4.20 -19.67 9.73
CA THR A 13 -4.07 -20.28 11.07
C THR A 13 -4.14 -19.19 12.14
N ASP A 14 -4.90 -19.47 13.22
CA ASP A 14 -4.95 -18.56 14.36
C ASP A 14 -3.54 -18.27 14.91
N PRO A 15 -3.17 -17.02 15.17
CA PRO A 15 -1.83 -16.67 15.66
C PRO A 15 -1.38 -17.47 16.89
N ALA A 16 -2.31 -17.83 17.78
CA ALA A 16 -2.02 -18.62 18.98
C ALA A 16 -1.69 -20.09 18.66
N GLU A 17 -2.15 -20.60 17.53
CA GLU A 17 -2.02 -22.00 17.11
C GLU A 17 -0.93 -22.21 16.05
N ARG A 18 -0.26 -21.14 15.59
CA ARG A 18 0.78 -21.25 14.56
C ARG A 18 1.98 -22.04 15.05
N THR A 19 2.39 -23.02 14.24
CA THR A 19 3.64 -23.75 14.48
C THR A 19 4.89 -22.85 14.28
N PRO A 20 6.07 -23.26 14.76
CA PRO A 20 7.31 -22.53 14.49
C PRO A 20 7.58 -22.33 12.98
N GLU A 21 7.27 -23.33 12.16
CA GLU A 21 7.45 -23.29 10.71
C GLU A 21 6.48 -22.27 10.06
N GLN A 22 5.24 -22.20 10.53
CA GLN A 22 4.26 -21.21 10.06
C GLN A 22 4.68 -19.78 10.45
N LYS A 23 5.20 -19.59 11.65
CA LYS A 23 5.76 -18.31 12.09
C LYS A 23 6.96 -17.90 11.23
N ALA A 24 7.87 -18.84 10.93
CA ALA A 24 9.00 -18.58 10.06
C ALA A 24 8.55 -18.23 8.61
N THR A 25 7.50 -18.88 8.10
CA THR A 25 6.91 -18.59 6.78
C THR A 25 6.34 -17.17 6.71
N LEU A 26 5.78 -16.66 7.80
CA LEU A 26 5.17 -15.32 7.86
C LEU A 26 6.16 -14.22 8.27
N ALA A 27 7.38 -14.54 8.67
CA ALA A 27 8.31 -13.61 9.31
C ALA A 27 8.50 -12.31 8.52
N THR A 28 8.76 -12.38 7.22
CA THR A 28 8.91 -11.17 6.38
C THR A 28 7.64 -10.31 6.34
N SER A 29 6.47 -10.94 6.28
CA SER A 29 5.19 -10.23 6.33
C SER A 29 4.95 -9.61 7.72
N ASP A 30 5.33 -10.31 8.79
CA ASP A 30 5.22 -9.80 10.17
C ASP A 30 6.14 -8.56 10.37
N GLU A 31 7.36 -8.59 9.83
CA GLU A 31 8.29 -7.45 9.83
C GLU A 31 7.68 -6.24 9.11
N MET A 32 7.16 -6.42 7.88
CA MET A 32 6.52 -5.35 7.10
C MET A 32 5.30 -4.76 7.83
N VAL A 33 4.47 -5.60 8.45
CA VAL A 33 3.33 -5.13 9.24
C VAL A 33 3.79 -4.35 10.47
N GLN A 34 4.86 -4.80 11.12
CA GLN A 34 5.40 -4.10 12.28
C GLN A 34 5.99 -2.72 11.90
N GLU A 35 6.70 -2.61 10.78
CA GLU A 35 7.16 -1.32 10.25
C GLU A 35 5.99 -0.35 10.05
N LEU A 36 4.86 -0.82 9.50
CA LEU A 36 3.67 0.01 9.34
C LEU A 36 3.04 0.41 10.68
N ARG A 37 3.08 -0.46 11.69
CA ARG A 37 2.57 -0.15 13.04
C ARG A 37 3.41 0.92 13.72
N ASP A 38 4.72 0.88 13.54
CA ASP A 38 5.68 1.77 14.21
C ASP A 38 5.78 3.15 13.52
N ALA A 39 5.44 3.23 12.23
CA ALA A 39 5.48 4.48 11.48
C ALA A 39 4.29 5.39 11.80
N ASP A 40 4.54 6.68 12.00
CA ASP A 40 3.50 7.73 12.02
C ASP A 40 3.18 8.24 10.63
N THR A 41 4.18 8.23 9.74
CA THR A 41 4.09 8.65 8.35
C THR A 41 4.61 7.57 7.41
N ILE A 42 3.86 7.28 6.37
CA ILE A 42 4.19 6.27 5.36
C ILE A 42 4.33 6.98 4.02
N VAL A 43 5.43 6.74 3.31
CA VAL A 43 5.67 7.28 1.96
C VAL A 43 5.75 6.12 0.96
N ILE A 44 4.87 6.16 -0.04
CA ILE A 44 4.83 5.19 -1.14
C ILE A 44 5.17 5.92 -2.43
N ALA A 45 6.35 5.66 -3.00
CA ALA A 45 6.73 6.16 -4.32
C ALA A 45 6.56 5.05 -5.36
N THR A 46 5.74 5.28 -6.39
CA THR A 46 5.42 4.26 -7.38
C THR A 46 5.34 4.83 -8.79
N PRO A 47 6.00 4.20 -9.78
CA PRO A 47 5.72 4.47 -11.18
C PRO A 47 4.45 3.74 -11.63
N VAL A 48 3.89 4.20 -12.75
CA VAL A 48 2.85 3.47 -13.48
C VAL A 48 3.51 2.50 -14.46
N TYR A 49 3.28 1.21 -14.28
CA TYR A 49 3.72 0.15 -15.21
C TYR A 49 2.50 -0.57 -15.78
N ASN A 50 2.32 -0.50 -17.11
CA ASN A 50 1.18 -1.13 -17.80
C ASN A 50 -0.17 -0.75 -17.13
N PHE A 51 -0.36 0.55 -16.90
CA PHE A 51 -1.56 1.15 -16.29
C PHE A 51 -1.82 0.76 -14.83
N HIS A 52 -0.86 0.12 -14.16
CA HIS A 52 -1.02 -0.30 -12.75
C HIS A 52 0.28 -0.11 -11.95
N VAL A 53 0.24 -0.46 -10.66
CA VAL A 53 1.43 -0.47 -9.81
C VAL A 53 2.40 -1.58 -10.25
N PRO A 54 3.72 -1.43 -10.02
CA PRO A 54 4.68 -2.49 -10.23
C PRO A 54 4.34 -3.75 -9.44
N ALA A 55 4.70 -4.92 -9.98
CA ALA A 55 4.45 -6.22 -9.33
C ALA A 55 5.00 -6.28 -7.90
N ALA A 56 6.13 -5.61 -7.63
CA ALA A 56 6.73 -5.56 -6.30
C ALA A 56 5.82 -4.84 -5.29
N LEU A 57 5.20 -3.71 -5.69
CA LEU A 57 4.27 -2.98 -4.81
C LEU A 57 2.99 -3.79 -4.58
N LYS A 58 2.48 -4.45 -5.62
CA LYS A 58 1.33 -5.35 -5.46
C LYS A 58 1.63 -6.49 -4.49
N ALA A 59 2.81 -7.11 -4.61
CA ALA A 59 3.26 -8.15 -3.72
C ALA A 59 3.39 -7.66 -2.26
N TRP A 60 3.93 -6.45 -2.05
CA TRP A 60 4.00 -5.83 -0.73
C TRP A 60 2.59 -5.66 -0.13
N ILE A 61 1.64 -5.12 -0.90
CA ILE A 61 0.24 -5.00 -0.47
C ILE A 61 -0.34 -6.37 -0.07
N ASP A 62 -0.09 -7.41 -0.85
CA ASP A 62 -0.59 -8.77 -0.56
C ASP A 62 0.01 -9.36 0.72
N LEU A 63 1.28 -9.01 1.02
CA LEU A 63 1.95 -9.45 2.25
C LEU A 63 1.48 -8.70 3.49
N ILE A 64 1.06 -7.43 3.37
CA ILE A 64 0.62 -6.63 4.51
C ILE A 64 -0.89 -6.64 4.75
N ALA A 65 -1.70 -6.95 3.74
CA ALA A 65 -3.17 -7.02 3.87
C ALA A 65 -3.58 -8.33 4.55
N ARG A 66 -3.42 -8.38 5.87
CA ARG A 66 -3.62 -9.59 6.68
C ARG A 66 -4.75 -9.43 7.68
N ALA A 67 -5.67 -10.41 7.67
CA ALA A 67 -6.74 -10.49 8.65
C ALA A 67 -6.17 -10.64 10.07
N ARG A 68 -6.73 -9.91 11.02
CA ARG A 68 -6.31 -9.82 12.44
C ARG A 68 -5.02 -9.05 12.68
N GLU A 69 -4.29 -8.67 11.62
CA GLU A 69 -3.05 -7.90 11.71
C GLU A 69 -3.25 -6.44 11.27
N THR A 70 -3.74 -6.21 10.05
CA THR A 70 -3.94 -4.88 9.47
C THR A 70 -5.41 -4.55 9.23
N PHE A 71 -6.28 -5.54 9.27
CA PHE A 71 -7.74 -5.39 9.29
C PHE A 71 -8.38 -6.56 10.03
N ARG A 72 -9.65 -6.39 10.40
CA ARG A 72 -10.49 -7.48 10.96
C ARG A 72 -11.89 -7.41 10.39
N TYR A 73 -12.57 -8.53 10.40
CA TYR A 73 -14.00 -8.57 10.10
C TYR A 73 -14.84 -8.32 11.37
N SER A 74 -15.92 -7.58 11.21
CA SER A 74 -16.94 -7.37 12.23
C SER A 74 -18.33 -7.65 11.65
N GLU A 75 -19.36 -7.62 12.47
CA GLU A 75 -20.77 -7.77 12.01
C GLU A 75 -21.19 -6.65 11.06
N GLU A 76 -20.56 -5.46 11.15
CA GLU A 76 -20.82 -4.31 10.30
C GLU A 76 -19.92 -4.26 9.06
N GLY A 77 -19.01 -5.23 8.89
CA GLY A 77 -18.05 -5.31 7.77
C GLY A 77 -16.59 -5.24 8.20
N PRO A 78 -15.66 -5.04 7.25
CA PRO A 78 -14.24 -4.96 7.55
C PRO A 78 -13.89 -3.66 8.29
N VAL A 79 -12.98 -3.78 9.27
CA VAL A 79 -12.44 -2.66 10.06
C VAL A 79 -10.93 -2.65 9.92
N GLY A 80 -10.36 -1.55 9.42
CA GLY A 80 -8.92 -1.35 9.33
C GLY A 80 -8.30 -1.09 10.72
N LEU A 81 -7.09 -1.58 10.92
CA LEU A 81 -6.39 -1.53 12.21
C LEU A 81 -5.21 -0.55 12.23
N LEU A 82 -4.72 -0.11 11.06
CA LEU A 82 -3.60 0.84 10.93
C LEU A 82 -4.12 2.28 10.95
N THR A 83 -4.64 2.73 12.09
CA THR A 83 -5.28 4.06 12.21
C THR A 83 -4.31 5.13 12.70
N GLY A 84 -4.65 6.42 12.45
CA GLY A 84 -3.92 7.57 12.99
C GLY A 84 -2.59 7.86 12.28
N LYS A 85 -2.41 7.37 11.06
CA LYS A 85 -1.17 7.52 10.27
C LYS A 85 -1.43 8.35 9.03
N LYS A 86 -0.42 9.14 8.62
CA LYS A 86 -0.43 9.86 7.35
C LYS A 86 0.22 9.01 6.26
N VAL A 87 -0.35 9.03 5.06
CA VAL A 87 0.22 8.35 3.90
C VAL A 87 0.38 9.34 2.75
N TYR A 88 1.59 9.44 2.22
CA TYR A 88 1.88 10.17 0.99
C TYR A 88 2.18 9.18 -0.13
N VAL A 89 1.46 9.31 -1.24
CA VAL A 89 1.64 8.46 -2.42
C VAL A 89 2.13 9.32 -3.58
N VAL A 90 3.40 9.19 -3.92
CA VAL A 90 3.99 9.85 -5.07
C VAL A 90 3.84 8.94 -6.28
N VAL A 91 3.05 9.36 -7.27
CA VAL A 91 2.83 8.59 -8.50
C VAL A 91 3.57 9.24 -9.66
N THR A 92 4.42 8.48 -10.34
CA THR A 92 5.12 8.95 -11.54
C THR A 92 4.70 8.18 -12.78
N SER A 93 4.54 8.86 -13.90
CA SER A 93 4.28 8.23 -15.19
C SER A 93 4.77 9.06 -16.37
N GLY A 94 5.03 8.40 -17.49
CA GLY A 94 5.29 9.11 -18.75
C GLY A 94 4.02 9.77 -19.31
N GLY A 95 2.92 9.03 -19.37
CA GLY A 95 1.71 9.47 -20.08
C GLY A 95 0.37 9.21 -19.39
N THR A 96 0.31 8.39 -18.35
CA THR A 96 -0.92 8.16 -17.60
C THR A 96 -1.11 9.29 -16.60
N ALA A 97 -2.04 10.19 -16.84
CA ALA A 97 -2.34 11.28 -15.90
C ALA A 97 -3.13 10.75 -14.70
N LEU A 98 -2.75 11.19 -13.50
CA LEU A 98 -3.46 10.86 -12.26
C LEU A 98 -4.91 11.41 -12.33
N GLY A 99 -5.89 10.59 -11.97
CA GLY A 99 -7.31 10.94 -12.04
C GLY A 99 -7.95 10.88 -13.43
N SER A 100 -7.21 10.44 -14.46
CA SER A 100 -7.79 10.21 -15.81
C SER A 100 -8.53 8.89 -15.92
N ASP A 101 -9.27 8.68 -17.02
CA ASP A 101 -10.02 7.44 -17.29
C ASP A 101 -9.14 6.18 -17.37
N ILE A 102 -7.83 6.36 -17.56
CA ILE A 102 -6.83 5.28 -17.59
C ILE A 102 -5.98 5.19 -16.32
N ASP A 103 -6.33 5.94 -15.28
CA ASP A 103 -5.74 5.82 -13.94
C ASP A 103 -6.40 4.68 -13.16
N PHE A 104 -5.83 3.50 -13.24
CA PHE A 104 -6.26 2.34 -12.44
C PHE A 104 -5.51 2.20 -11.11
N ILE A 105 -4.66 3.17 -10.76
CA ILE A 105 -3.82 3.11 -9.55
C ILE A 105 -4.45 3.85 -8.39
N SER A 106 -4.78 5.15 -8.56
CA SER A 106 -5.12 6.00 -7.42
C SER A 106 -6.37 5.53 -6.69
N GLY A 107 -7.42 5.18 -7.41
CA GLY A 107 -8.66 4.66 -6.84
C GLY A 107 -8.45 3.33 -6.11
N TRP A 108 -7.74 2.38 -6.76
CA TRP A 108 -7.45 1.09 -6.17
C TRP A 108 -6.55 1.21 -4.94
N LEU A 109 -5.45 1.96 -5.04
CA LEU A 109 -4.50 2.10 -3.95
C LEU A 109 -5.13 2.81 -2.74
N LYS A 110 -5.91 3.87 -2.98
CA LYS A 110 -6.69 4.54 -1.94
C LYS A 110 -7.65 3.57 -1.25
N PHE A 111 -8.35 2.75 -2.03
CA PHE A 111 -9.29 1.77 -1.48
C PHE A 111 -8.58 0.76 -0.57
N VAL A 112 -7.50 0.13 -1.04
CA VAL A 112 -6.81 -0.93 -0.27
C VAL A 112 -6.12 -0.37 0.98
N LEU A 113 -5.57 0.85 0.92
CA LEU A 113 -5.00 1.54 2.07
C LEU A 113 -6.09 1.83 3.12
N ASN A 114 -7.22 2.40 2.69
CA ASN A 114 -8.37 2.66 3.58
C ASN A 114 -8.93 1.37 4.19
N PHE A 115 -8.97 0.28 3.43
CA PHE A 115 -9.39 -1.03 3.93
C PHE A 115 -8.52 -1.50 5.12
N MET A 116 -7.24 -1.17 5.13
CA MET A 116 -6.33 -1.46 6.24
C MET A 116 -6.37 -0.40 7.36
N GLY A 117 -7.13 0.70 7.21
CA GLY A 117 -7.27 1.77 8.20
C GLY A 117 -6.41 3.01 7.94
N LEU A 118 -5.63 3.02 6.86
CA LEU A 118 -4.83 4.15 6.41
C LEU A 118 -5.73 5.12 5.62
N THR A 119 -6.42 6.02 6.31
CA THR A 119 -7.46 6.87 5.72
C THR A 119 -6.99 8.28 5.36
N ASP A 120 -5.92 8.78 5.98
CA ASP A 120 -5.30 10.07 5.65
C ASP A 120 -4.26 9.87 4.54
N VAL A 121 -4.74 9.81 3.29
CA VAL A 121 -3.92 9.53 2.10
C VAL A 121 -3.90 10.72 1.17
N THR A 122 -2.70 11.27 0.97
CA THR A 122 -2.42 12.37 0.02
C THR A 122 -1.66 11.81 -1.19
N PHE A 123 -2.20 12.05 -2.39
CA PHE A 123 -1.51 11.73 -3.64
C PHE A 123 -0.74 12.94 -4.13
N ILE A 124 0.51 12.74 -4.53
CA ILE A 124 1.38 13.75 -5.15
C ILE A 124 1.54 13.38 -6.62
N ASP A 125 1.14 14.29 -7.50
CA ASP A 125 1.06 14.05 -8.94
C ASP A 125 2.39 14.31 -9.66
N GLY A 126 3.21 13.27 -9.80
CA GLY A 126 4.37 13.23 -10.69
C GLY A 126 4.07 12.61 -12.06
N SER A 127 2.81 12.58 -12.52
CA SER A 127 2.43 11.96 -13.79
C SER A 127 2.58 12.90 -14.99
N GLY A 128 2.67 12.33 -16.20
CA GLY A 128 2.75 13.12 -17.44
C GLY A 128 4.11 13.73 -17.71
N LEU A 129 5.17 13.18 -17.16
CA LEU A 129 6.56 13.68 -17.30
C LEU A 129 7.05 13.81 -18.75
N MET A 130 6.45 13.06 -19.68
CA MET A 130 6.81 13.14 -21.10
C MET A 130 6.20 14.37 -21.81
N PHE A 131 5.20 15.01 -21.21
CA PHE A 131 4.40 16.06 -21.85
C PHE A 131 4.53 17.42 -21.18
N ASP A 132 5.05 17.50 -19.96
CA ASP A 132 5.24 18.74 -19.21
C ASP A 132 6.57 18.68 -18.44
N GLU A 133 7.55 19.48 -18.91
CA GLU A 133 8.88 19.58 -18.28
C GLU A 133 8.86 20.19 -16.87
N HIS A 134 7.78 20.92 -16.52
CA HIS A 134 7.60 21.52 -15.20
C HIS A 134 6.90 20.59 -14.18
N LYS A 135 6.55 19.37 -14.58
CA LYS A 135 5.85 18.42 -13.67
C LYS A 135 6.69 18.05 -12.45
N VAL A 136 8.00 17.92 -12.59
CA VAL A 136 8.89 17.63 -11.46
C VAL A 136 8.86 18.78 -10.46
N GLU A 137 9.01 20.03 -10.94
CA GLU A 137 8.97 21.23 -10.09
C GLU A 137 7.64 21.37 -9.36
N LYS A 138 6.51 21.06 -10.03
CA LYS A 138 5.18 21.08 -9.41
C LYS A 138 5.05 20.02 -8.31
N ALA A 139 5.51 18.80 -8.56
CA ALA A 139 5.49 17.72 -7.56
C ALA A 139 6.39 18.06 -6.36
N GLU A 140 7.55 18.67 -6.58
CA GLU A 140 8.43 19.16 -5.50
C GLU A 140 7.77 20.26 -4.67
N GLN A 141 6.99 21.17 -5.30
CA GLN A 141 6.21 22.18 -4.59
C GLN A 141 5.09 21.53 -3.75
N GLU A 142 4.34 20.57 -4.30
CA GLU A 142 3.32 19.82 -3.55
C GLU A 142 3.93 19.09 -2.35
N ILE A 143 5.11 18.47 -2.50
CA ILE A 143 5.83 17.85 -1.38
C ILE A 143 6.19 18.89 -0.31
N ALA A 144 6.70 20.06 -0.72
CA ALA A 144 7.08 21.10 0.23
C ALA A 144 5.88 21.69 1.00
N GLU A 145 4.67 21.68 0.41
CA GLU A 145 3.45 22.16 1.06
C GLU A 145 2.90 21.17 2.12
N VAL A 146 3.22 19.88 2.01
CA VAL A 146 2.69 18.83 2.90
C VAL A 146 3.72 18.29 3.91
N ALA A 147 4.99 18.66 3.77
CA ALA A 147 6.09 18.30 4.67
C ALA A 147 6.10 19.19 5.93
#